data_947f2b01fb8a5ac11116c78b6e2d8ddd
#
_entry.id   947f2b01fb8a5ac11116c78b6e2d8ddd
#
_cell.length_a   1.000
_cell.length_b   1.000
_cell.length_c   1.000
_cell.angle_alpha   90.00
_cell.angle_beta   90.00
_cell.angle_gamma   90.00
#
_symmetry.space_group_name_H-M   'P 1'
#
loop_
_entity.id
_entity.type
_entity.pdbx_description
1 polymer ?
#
loop_
_entity_poly.entity_id
_entity_poly.type
_entity_poly.pdbx_seq_one_letter_code
_entity_poly.pdbx_strand_id
1 'polypeptide(L)'
;MKEIRVVELFAGVGGFRLGLEGWQGKSASSHYTKPFKSPYKVVWSNQWEPSSARSGELQEANMVYHHNWPDTPDSKHYPHDLNTVASPDFTDKKVDGLIPDHDMLVGGFPCQDYSVAGVNTKGIEGRKGVLWWNIHKILKVKRPKFVFLENVDRLLKSPTNNRGRDFAIMLATLNDLGYTVEWKAINAADFGMPQRRRRVYILAYQKSSI
;
A
#
# COMPACT_ATOMS: atom_id res chain seq x y z
N MET A 1 -11.14 -1.28 -23.03
CA MET A 1 -10.28 -0.37 -22.25
C MET A 1 -8.92 -1.04 -22.12
N LYS A 2 -7.83 -0.27 -22.16
CA LYS A 2 -6.49 -0.80 -21.92
C LYS A 2 -6.40 -1.27 -20.48
N GLU A 3 -5.80 -2.44 -20.24
CA GLU A 3 -5.55 -2.97 -18.90
C GLU A 3 -4.61 -2.03 -18.13
N ILE A 4 -4.91 -1.79 -16.85
CA ILE A 4 -4.09 -1.03 -15.91
C ILE A 4 -3.43 -2.03 -14.98
N ARG A 5 -2.12 -2.18 -15.09
CA ARG A 5 -1.32 -3.09 -14.29
C ARG A 5 -1.04 -2.47 -12.93
N VAL A 6 -1.35 -3.22 -11.86
CA VAL A 6 -1.25 -2.74 -10.48
C VAL A 6 -0.23 -3.54 -9.70
N VAL A 7 0.61 -2.85 -8.94
CA VAL A 7 1.41 -3.43 -7.84
C VAL A 7 0.75 -3.07 -6.52
N GLU A 8 0.44 -4.07 -5.70
CA GLU A 8 -0.19 -3.91 -4.39
C GLU A 8 0.81 -4.22 -3.28
N LEU A 9 1.11 -3.24 -2.44
CA LEU A 9 2.02 -3.36 -1.29
C LEU A 9 1.21 -3.42 0.00
N PHE A 10 1.72 -4.19 0.98
CA PHE A 10 1.05 -4.34 2.29
C PHE A 10 -0.41 -4.76 2.14
N ALA A 11 -0.63 -5.74 1.28
CA ALA A 11 -1.94 -6.12 0.76
C ALA A 11 -2.94 -6.55 1.84
N GLY A 12 -2.46 -6.94 3.04
CA GLY A 12 -3.31 -7.48 4.09
C GLY A 12 -4.06 -8.70 3.58
N VAL A 13 -5.38 -8.67 3.69
CA VAL A 13 -6.30 -9.70 3.15
C VAL A 13 -6.86 -9.32 1.77
N GLY A 14 -6.25 -8.34 1.07
CA GLY A 14 -6.60 -7.98 -0.31
C GLY A 14 -7.67 -6.90 -0.46
N GLY A 15 -7.73 -5.95 0.47
CA GLY A 15 -8.74 -4.88 0.43
C GLY A 15 -8.68 -4.02 -0.83
N PHE A 16 -7.50 -3.61 -1.27
CA PHE A 16 -7.33 -2.86 -2.53
C PHE A 16 -7.66 -3.71 -3.74
N ARG A 17 -7.17 -4.95 -3.79
CA ARG A 17 -7.43 -5.86 -4.90
C ARG A 17 -8.92 -6.12 -5.07
N LEU A 18 -9.63 -6.38 -3.96
CA LEU A 18 -11.08 -6.53 -3.96
C LEU A 18 -11.79 -5.30 -4.54
N GLY A 19 -11.38 -4.10 -4.13
CA GLY A 19 -11.96 -2.85 -4.63
C GLY A 19 -11.65 -2.58 -6.10
N LEU A 20 -10.48 -2.98 -6.58
CA LEU A 20 -10.02 -2.73 -7.95
C LEU A 20 -10.51 -3.80 -8.94
N GLU A 21 -10.33 -5.08 -8.63
CA GLU A 21 -10.67 -6.21 -9.53
C GLU A 21 -12.10 -6.72 -9.33
N GLY A 22 -12.72 -6.43 -8.16
CA GLY A 22 -14.00 -6.99 -7.75
C GLY A 22 -13.87 -8.40 -7.17
N TRP A 23 -15.00 -8.95 -6.76
CA TRP A 23 -15.11 -10.29 -6.18
C TRP A 23 -15.86 -11.21 -7.12
N GLN A 24 -15.28 -12.35 -7.45
CA GLN A 24 -15.86 -13.38 -8.31
C GLN A 24 -16.47 -14.54 -7.51
N GLY A 25 -16.28 -14.56 -6.19
CA GLY A 25 -16.80 -15.59 -5.31
C GLY A 25 -18.30 -15.45 -5.05
N LYS A 26 -18.90 -16.53 -4.52
CA LYS A 26 -20.29 -16.53 -4.04
C LYS A 26 -20.28 -16.36 -2.52
N SER A 27 -20.97 -15.33 -2.04
CA SER A 27 -21.23 -15.14 -0.61
C SER A 27 -22.69 -14.84 -0.40
N ALA A 28 -23.36 -15.64 0.44
CA ALA A 28 -24.78 -15.45 0.74
C ALA A 28 -25.06 -14.15 1.53
N SER A 29 -24.05 -13.60 2.19
CA SER A 29 -24.17 -12.39 3.04
C SER A 29 -23.57 -11.14 2.40
N SER A 30 -23.00 -11.23 1.20
CA SER A 30 -22.33 -10.13 0.52
C SER A 30 -23.06 -9.72 -0.75
N HIS A 31 -23.29 -8.42 -0.90
CA HIS A 31 -23.80 -7.84 -2.16
C HIS A 31 -22.74 -7.76 -3.27
N TYR A 32 -21.48 -8.14 -3.00
CA TYR A 32 -20.36 -8.21 -3.95
C TYR A 32 -20.38 -9.46 -4.83
N THR A 33 -21.57 -9.98 -5.12
CA THR A 33 -21.74 -11.19 -5.95
C THR A 33 -21.81 -10.91 -7.45
N LYS A 34 -21.86 -9.64 -7.84
CA LYS A 34 -21.91 -9.28 -9.27
C LYS A 34 -20.50 -9.17 -9.83
N PRO A 35 -20.17 -9.89 -10.91
CA PRO A 35 -18.95 -9.66 -11.64
C PRO A 35 -18.89 -8.20 -12.06
N PHE A 36 -17.78 -7.57 -11.77
CA PHE A 36 -17.58 -6.18 -12.13
C PHE A 36 -16.45 -6.14 -13.16
N LYS A 37 -16.75 -5.54 -14.30
CA LYS A 37 -15.78 -5.41 -15.38
C LYS A 37 -14.81 -4.28 -15.05
N SER A 38 -13.64 -4.65 -14.58
CA SER A 38 -12.59 -3.71 -14.16
C SER A 38 -11.47 -3.65 -15.21
N PRO A 39 -10.89 -2.48 -15.45
CA PRO A 39 -9.65 -2.36 -16.20
C PRO A 39 -8.40 -2.68 -15.39
N TYR A 40 -8.51 -2.82 -14.07
CA TYR A 40 -7.37 -3.05 -13.18
C TYR A 40 -7.02 -4.52 -13.08
N LYS A 41 -5.71 -4.81 -13.05
CA LYS A 41 -5.17 -6.15 -12.80
C LYS A 41 -3.96 -6.06 -11.88
N VAL A 42 -4.04 -6.69 -10.72
CA VAL A 42 -2.91 -6.82 -9.81
C VAL A 42 -1.95 -7.86 -10.39
N VAL A 43 -0.79 -7.39 -10.85
CA VAL A 43 0.24 -8.25 -11.47
C VAL A 43 1.28 -8.70 -10.45
N TRP A 44 1.40 -7.99 -9.34
CA TRP A 44 2.30 -8.32 -8.25
C TRP A 44 1.77 -7.75 -6.94
N SER A 45 1.87 -8.52 -5.87
CA SER A 45 1.44 -8.09 -4.54
C SER A 45 2.45 -8.52 -3.48
N ASN A 46 2.49 -7.77 -2.39
CA ASN A 46 3.33 -8.09 -1.24
C ASN A 46 2.52 -8.01 0.06
N GLN A 47 2.64 -9.04 0.88
CA GLN A 47 2.18 -9.04 2.26
C GLN A 47 3.16 -9.81 3.12
N TRP A 48 3.61 -9.17 4.18
CA TRP A 48 4.46 -9.80 5.20
C TRP A 48 4.33 -9.03 6.51
N GLU A 49 4.32 -9.75 7.61
CA GLU A 49 4.31 -9.21 8.96
C GLU A 49 5.51 -9.73 9.74
N PRO A 50 6.24 -8.86 10.47
CA PRO A 50 7.31 -9.31 11.37
C PRO A 50 6.76 -10.32 12.36
N SER A 51 7.43 -11.46 12.52
CA SER A 51 7.05 -12.44 13.54
C SER A 51 7.04 -11.80 14.91
N SER A 52 5.92 -11.90 15.63
CA SER A 52 5.81 -11.49 17.02
C SER A 52 5.79 -12.72 17.91
N ALA A 53 6.24 -12.58 19.16
CA ALA A 53 6.17 -13.64 20.16
C ALA A 53 4.73 -14.17 20.40
N ARG A 54 3.70 -13.45 19.92
CA ARG A 54 2.29 -13.83 20.04
C ARG A 54 1.71 -14.53 18.82
N SER A 55 2.20 -14.20 17.62
CA SER A 55 1.66 -14.74 16.35
C SER A 55 2.46 -15.93 15.81
N GLY A 56 3.59 -16.27 16.43
CA GLY A 56 4.48 -17.29 15.87
C GLY A 56 4.95 -16.94 14.45
N GLU A 57 5.23 -17.95 13.65
CA GLU A 57 5.65 -17.81 12.25
C GLU A 57 4.45 -17.71 11.26
N LEU A 58 3.21 -17.75 11.77
CA LEU A 58 2.01 -17.75 10.93
C LEU A 58 1.77 -16.37 10.32
N GLN A 59 1.82 -16.32 9.01
CA GLN A 59 1.50 -15.16 8.18
C GLN A 59 0.02 -15.20 7.78
N GLU A 60 -0.90 -15.02 8.75
CA GLU A 60 -2.35 -15.24 8.56
C GLU A 60 -2.94 -14.39 7.44
N ALA A 61 -2.62 -13.09 7.38
CA ALA A 61 -3.11 -12.22 6.32
C ALA A 61 -2.61 -12.66 4.94
N ASN A 62 -1.34 -13.07 4.85
CA ASN A 62 -0.75 -13.61 3.65
C ASN A 62 -1.45 -14.92 3.19
N MET A 63 -1.75 -15.82 4.13
CA MET A 63 -2.46 -17.07 3.82
C MET A 63 -3.86 -16.80 3.26
N VAL A 64 -4.60 -15.87 3.87
CA VAL A 64 -5.93 -15.46 3.40
C VAL A 64 -5.84 -14.82 2.02
N TYR A 65 -4.86 -13.94 1.82
CA TYR A 65 -4.63 -13.32 0.51
C TYR A 65 -4.37 -14.34 -0.57
N HIS A 66 -3.39 -15.23 -0.36
CA HIS A 66 -3.00 -16.25 -1.34
C HIS A 66 -4.11 -17.28 -1.61
N HIS A 67 -4.93 -17.59 -0.60
CA HIS A 67 -6.12 -18.45 -0.79
C HIS A 67 -7.13 -17.82 -1.77
N ASN A 68 -7.38 -16.52 -1.65
CA ASN A 68 -8.33 -15.82 -2.52
C ASN A 68 -7.76 -15.49 -3.90
N TRP A 69 -6.47 -15.24 -3.98
CA TRP A 69 -5.76 -14.88 -5.23
C TRP A 69 -4.46 -15.68 -5.35
N PRO A 70 -4.56 -16.97 -5.75
CA PRO A 70 -3.39 -17.79 -5.95
C PRO A 70 -2.53 -17.26 -7.10
N ASP A 71 -1.25 -17.60 -7.07
CA ASP A 71 -0.32 -17.24 -8.13
C ASP A 71 -0.78 -17.74 -9.51
N THR A 72 -0.62 -16.88 -10.49
CA THR A 72 -0.82 -17.19 -11.91
C THR A 72 0.41 -16.77 -12.71
N PRO A 73 0.55 -17.13 -13.99
CA PRO A 73 1.64 -16.60 -14.83
C PRO A 73 1.70 -15.06 -14.85
N ASP A 74 0.54 -14.40 -14.75
CA ASP A 74 0.40 -12.95 -14.90
C ASP A 74 0.25 -12.19 -13.58
N SER A 75 0.17 -12.89 -12.44
CA SER A 75 0.02 -12.29 -11.11
C SER A 75 0.77 -13.10 -10.07
N LYS A 76 1.72 -12.47 -9.39
CA LYS A 76 2.57 -13.09 -8.38
C LYS A 76 2.39 -12.45 -7.02
N HIS A 77 2.37 -13.29 -5.99
CA HIS A 77 2.35 -12.85 -4.60
C HIS A 77 3.73 -13.03 -3.95
N TYR A 78 4.22 -12.01 -3.27
CA TYR A 78 5.52 -12.01 -2.59
C TYR A 78 5.33 -11.99 -1.06
N PRO A 79 5.49 -13.14 -0.39
CA PRO A 79 5.18 -13.31 1.04
C PRO A 79 6.38 -13.05 1.97
N HIS A 80 7.25 -12.09 1.62
CA HIS A 80 8.47 -11.80 2.39
C HIS A 80 8.60 -10.31 2.67
N ASP A 81 9.54 -9.96 3.55
CA ASP A 81 9.85 -8.56 3.87
C ASP A 81 10.18 -7.76 2.59
N LEU A 82 9.50 -6.63 2.43
CA LEU A 82 9.69 -5.73 1.28
C LEU A 82 11.14 -5.22 1.17
N ASN A 83 11.89 -5.16 2.28
CA ASN A 83 13.31 -4.80 2.28
C ASN A 83 14.17 -5.75 1.44
N THR A 84 13.72 -6.98 1.21
CA THR A 84 14.48 -7.96 0.41
C THR A 84 14.41 -7.70 -1.10
N VAL A 85 13.47 -6.86 -1.55
CA VAL A 85 13.28 -6.50 -2.98
C VAL A 85 13.32 -5.02 -3.26
N ALA A 86 13.08 -4.16 -2.27
CA ALA A 86 12.99 -2.71 -2.44
C ALA A 86 13.72 -1.91 -1.34
N SER A 87 14.83 -2.45 -0.81
CA SER A 87 15.66 -1.68 0.13
C SER A 87 16.13 -0.36 -0.49
N PRO A 88 16.11 0.75 0.25
CA PRO A 88 16.70 2.02 -0.18
C PRO A 88 18.17 1.90 -0.62
N ASP A 89 18.91 0.97 -0.03
CA ASP A 89 20.33 0.72 -0.31
C ASP A 89 20.58 -0.07 -1.60
N PHE A 90 19.53 -0.64 -2.21
CA PHE A 90 19.67 -1.38 -3.44
C PHE A 90 19.91 -0.46 -4.64
N THR A 91 20.70 -0.93 -5.61
CA THR A 91 20.82 -0.23 -6.89
C THR A 91 19.46 -0.19 -7.60
N ASP A 92 19.24 0.84 -8.39
CA ASP A 92 17.99 0.98 -9.15
C ASP A 92 17.78 -0.22 -10.09
N LYS A 93 18.85 -0.72 -10.73
CA LYS A 93 18.82 -1.92 -11.59
C LYS A 93 18.36 -3.18 -10.84
N LYS A 94 18.76 -3.36 -9.57
CA LYS A 94 18.32 -4.51 -8.76
C LYS A 94 16.83 -4.45 -8.48
N VAL A 95 16.33 -3.29 -8.05
CA VAL A 95 14.88 -3.10 -7.80
C VAL A 95 14.07 -3.26 -9.08
N ASP A 96 14.59 -2.73 -10.19
CA ASP A 96 13.97 -2.84 -11.50
C ASP A 96 13.75 -4.28 -11.94
N GLY A 97 14.73 -5.15 -11.69
CA GLY A 97 14.64 -6.58 -12.01
C GLY A 97 13.74 -7.40 -11.06
N LEU A 98 13.43 -6.89 -9.86
CA LEU A 98 12.65 -7.63 -8.84
C LEU A 98 11.17 -7.22 -8.81
N ILE A 99 10.85 -5.98 -9.12
CA ILE A 99 9.48 -5.46 -9.16
C ILE A 99 9.05 -5.32 -10.62
N PRO A 100 7.91 -5.87 -11.05
CA PRO A 100 7.45 -5.76 -12.43
C PRO A 100 7.03 -4.32 -12.78
N ASP A 101 7.07 -3.99 -14.07
CA ASP A 101 6.52 -2.73 -14.57
C ASP A 101 5.01 -2.69 -14.36
N HIS A 102 4.51 -1.52 -13.95
CA HIS A 102 3.11 -1.32 -13.62
C HIS A 102 2.69 0.13 -13.89
N ASP A 103 1.39 0.33 -14.08
CA ASP A 103 0.79 1.64 -14.31
C ASP A 103 0.38 2.30 -12.99
N MET A 104 0.04 1.50 -11.95
CA MET A 104 -0.45 1.97 -10.67
C MET A 104 0.18 1.20 -9.51
N LEU A 105 0.58 1.92 -8.47
CA LEU A 105 1.00 1.35 -7.20
C LEU A 105 -0.06 1.66 -6.13
N VAL A 106 -0.50 0.63 -5.41
CA VAL A 106 -1.43 0.78 -4.29
C VAL A 106 -0.86 0.16 -3.02
N GLY A 107 -1.28 0.65 -1.84
CA GLY A 107 -0.85 0.04 -0.59
C GLY A 107 -1.33 0.73 0.67
N GLY A 108 -1.60 -0.09 1.69
CA GLY A 108 -1.91 0.35 3.05
C GLY A 108 -0.72 0.15 3.98
N PHE A 109 0.28 1.03 3.93
CA PHE A 109 1.50 0.83 4.70
C PHE A 109 1.29 1.04 6.20
N PRO A 110 1.91 0.20 7.07
CA PRO A 110 1.69 0.26 8.51
C PRO A 110 2.27 1.53 9.13
N CYS A 111 1.52 2.07 10.10
CA CYS A 111 1.82 3.28 10.84
C CYS A 111 2.48 2.99 12.21
N GLN A 112 3.33 1.97 12.30
CA GLN A 112 3.79 1.48 13.60
C GLN A 112 4.74 2.44 14.33
N ASP A 113 5.51 3.27 13.62
CA ASP A 113 6.35 4.30 14.23
C ASP A 113 5.66 5.67 14.39
N TYR A 114 4.44 5.79 13.84
CA TYR A 114 3.56 6.94 14.07
C TYR A 114 2.59 6.71 15.24
N SER A 115 2.62 5.54 15.89
CA SER A 115 1.73 5.23 17.00
C SER A 115 2.28 5.75 18.33
N VAL A 116 1.44 6.48 19.04
CA VAL A 116 1.70 7.27 20.25
C VAL A 116 1.91 6.42 21.51
N ALA A 117 2.27 5.16 21.43
CA ALA A 117 2.41 4.31 22.61
C ALA A 117 3.80 4.32 23.26
N GLY A 118 4.72 5.18 22.80
CA GLY A 118 6.06 5.28 23.37
C GLY A 118 6.64 6.70 23.34
N VAL A 119 7.31 7.08 24.40
CA VAL A 119 7.98 8.39 24.59
C VAL A 119 9.11 8.66 23.57
N ASN A 120 9.41 7.69 22.68
CA ASN A 120 10.49 7.72 21.70
C ASN A 120 10.04 7.35 20.28
N THR A 121 8.92 7.87 19.80
CA THR A 121 8.51 7.67 18.40
C THR A 121 9.38 8.50 17.46
N LYS A 122 10.24 7.83 16.68
CA LYS A 122 11.19 8.47 15.74
C LYS A 122 10.56 8.81 14.39
N GLY A 123 9.25 8.60 14.21
CA GLY A 123 8.55 8.90 12.97
C GLY A 123 9.20 8.22 11.74
N ILE A 124 9.29 8.96 10.64
CA ILE A 124 9.92 8.50 9.39
C ILE A 124 11.44 8.22 9.53
N GLU A 125 12.09 8.72 10.58
CA GLU A 125 13.49 8.48 10.89
C GLU A 125 13.70 7.19 11.71
N GLY A 126 12.64 6.58 12.24
CA GLY A 126 12.69 5.31 12.97
C GLY A 126 12.93 4.11 12.06
N ARG A 127 13.37 2.96 12.64
CA ARG A 127 13.60 1.72 11.89
C ARG A 127 12.39 1.23 11.06
N LYS A 128 11.19 1.63 11.44
CA LYS A 128 9.91 1.27 10.76
C LYS A 128 9.38 2.38 9.84
N GLY A 129 9.90 3.59 9.92
CA GLY A 129 9.79 4.62 8.88
C GLY A 129 10.45 4.21 7.57
N VAL A 130 11.27 3.16 7.61
CA VAL A 130 11.89 2.47 6.48
C VAL A 130 10.87 2.11 5.40
N LEU A 131 9.64 1.69 5.74
CA LEU A 131 8.64 1.25 4.76
C LEU A 131 8.21 2.36 3.79
N TRP A 132 8.19 3.62 4.21
CA TRP A 132 8.02 4.75 3.28
C TRP A 132 9.15 4.80 2.26
N TRP A 133 10.37 4.59 2.69
CA TRP A 133 11.54 4.63 1.81
C TRP A 133 11.60 3.46 0.84
N ASN A 134 11.04 2.29 1.20
CA ASN A 134 10.84 1.19 0.25
C ASN A 134 9.83 1.59 -0.84
N ILE A 135 8.68 2.19 -0.45
CA ILE A 135 7.70 2.72 -1.41
C ILE A 135 8.38 3.76 -2.32
N HIS A 136 9.05 4.76 -1.72
CA HIS A 136 9.77 5.81 -2.46
C HIS A 136 10.78 5.21 -3.44
N LYS A 137 11.52 4.17 -3.03
CA LYS A 137 12.48 3.47 -3.90
C LYS A 137 11.80 2.83 -5.11
N ILE A 138 10.67 2.16 -4.92
CA ILE A 138 9.89 1.59 -6.02
C ILE A 138 9.39 2.71 -6.95
N LEU A 139 8.82 3.78 -6.39
CA LEU A 139 8.33 4.91 -7.17
C LEU A 139 9.42 5.59 -7.98
N LYS A 140 10.62 5.75 -7.41
CA LYS A 140 11.77 6.31 -8.10
C LYS A 140 12.17 5.46 -9.31
N VAL A 141 12.20 4.13 -9.17
CA VAL A 141 12.67 3.19 -10.18
C VAL A 141 11.60 2.94 -11.24
N LYS A 142 10.38 2.63 -10.83
CA LYS A 142 9.30 2.17 -11.71
C LYS A 142 8.43 3.27 -12.30
N ARG A 143 8.37 4.42 -11.62
CA ARG A 143 7.67 5.59 -12.13
C ARG A 143 6.22 5.33 -12.58
N PRO A 144 5.39 4.59 -11.79
CA PRO A 144 4.01 4.34 -12.18
C PRO A 144 3.25 5.67 -12.38
N LYS A 145 2.27 5.68 -13.28
CA LYS A 145 1.47 6.89 -13.55
C LYS A 145 0.63 7.31 -12.37
N PHE A 146 0.14 6.33 -11.60
CA PHE A 146 -0.74 6.53 -10.46
C PHE A 146 -0.20 5.84 -9.21
N VAL A 147 -0.43 6.49 -8.07
CA VAL A 147 -0.11 5.95 -6.74
C VAL A 147 -1.33 6.17 -5.86
N PHE A 148 -1.83 5.12 -5.19
CA PHE A 148 -2.96 5.23 -4.30
C PHE A 148 -2.67 4.54 -2.97
N LEU A 149 -2.43 5.33 -1.93
CA LEU A 149 -2.00 4.86 -0.62
C LEU A 149 -3.07 5.11 0.43
N GLU A 150 -3.10 4.23 1.43
CA GLU A 150 -3.94 4.36 2.62
C GLU A 150 -3.07 4.39 3.87
N ASN A 151 -3.50 5.19 4.84
CA ASN A 151 -2.90 5.17 6.18
C ASN A 151 -3.92 5.63 7.24
N VAL A 152 -3.58 5.48 8.51
CA VAL A 152 -4.39 6.04 9.59
C VAL A 152 -4.38 7.57 9.55
N ASP A 153 -5.47 8.20 9.95
CA ASP A 153 -5.61 9.67 9.94
C ASP A 153 -4.59 10.39 10.88
N ARG A 154 -4.00 9.67 11.83
CA ARG A 154 -2.90 10.16 12.67
C ARG A 154 -1.65 10.55 11.89
N LEU A 155 -1.41 9.97 10.71
CA LEU A 155 -0.31 10.35 9.83
C LEU A 155 -0.27 11.86 9.59
N LEU A 156 -1.44 12.49 9.43
CA LEU A 156 -1.55 13.94 9.21
C LEU A 156 -1.07 14.79 10.41
N LYS A 157 -0.85 14.16 11.56
CA LYS A 157 -0.43 14.81 12.82
C LYS A 157 0.87 14.22 13.40
N SER A 158 1.53 13.34 12.68
CA SER A 158 2.77 12.70 13.10
C SER A 158 4.00 13.57 12.75
N PRO A 159 5.06 13.53 13.57
CA PRO A 159 5.12 13.02 14.95
C PRO A 159 4.46 14.01 15.94
N THR A 160 4.23 13.57 17.18
CA THR A 160 3.51 14.36 18.19
C THR A 160 4.22 15.68 18.54
N ASN A 161 5.55 15.68 18.57
CA ASN A 161 6.38 16.82 18.89
C ASN A 161 6.63 17.77 17.70
N ASN A 162 6.30 17.34 16.47
CA ASN A 162 6.42 18.17 15.27
C ASN A 162 5.30 17.77 14.28
N ARG A 163 4.09 18.22 14.60
CA ARG A 163 2.85 17.81 13.92
C ARG A 163 2.90 18.05 12.43
N GLY A 164 2.66 16.95 11.67
CA GLY A 164 2.57 16.98 10.22
C GLY A 164 3.90 16.84 9.49
N ARG A 165 5.05 16.84 10.20
CA ARG A 165 6.38 16.72 9.58
C ARG A 165 6.52 15.48 8.71
N ASP A 166 6.08 14.31 9.19
CA ASP A 166 6.23 13.07 8.44
C ASP A 166 5.42 13.08 7.16
N PHE A 167 4.19 13.59 7.23
CA PHE A 167 3.34 13.73 6.06
C PHE A 167 3.90 14.77 5.08
N ALA A 168 4.45 15.88 5.58
CA ALA A 168 5.11 16.88 4.73
C ALA A 168 6.34 16.30 3.99
N ILE A 169 7.14 15.44 4.65
CA ILE A 169 8.25 14.74 3.99
C ILE A 169 7.73 13.81 2.88
N MET A 170 6.64 13.08 3.12
CA MET A 170 6.02 12.24 2.09
C MET A 170 5.57 13.07 0.88
N LEU A 171 4.91 14.21 1.12
CA LEU A 171 4.49 15.12 0.05
C LEU A 171 5.68 15.69 -0.73
N ALA A 172 6.72 16.13 -0.02
CA ALA A 172 7.93 16.67 -0.65
C ALA A 172 8.62 15.62 -1.53
N THR A 173 8.82 14.40 -1.01
CA THR A 173 9.48 13.32 -1.76
C THR A 173 8.66 12.84 -2.96
N LEU A 174 7.33 12.84 -2.89
CA LEU A 174 6.48 12.59 -4.06
C LEU A 174 6.58 13.71 -5.10
N ASN A 175 6.59 14.98 -4.65
CA ASN A 175 6.77 16.12 -5.55
C ASN A 175 8.14 16.08 -6.26
N ASP A 176 9.21 15.71 -5.54
CA ASP A 176 10.57 15.57 -6.10
C ASP A 176 10.62 14.48 -7.19
N LEU A 177 9.79 13.44 -7.04
CA LEU A 177 9.58 12.44 -8.07
C LEU A 177 8.63 12.88 -9.20
N GLY A 178 8.12 14.11 -9.18
CA GLY A 178 7.27 14.69 -10.22
C GLY A 178 5.80 14.30 -10.11
N TYR A 179 5.33 13.86 -8.95
CA TYR A 179 3.92 13.58 -8.71
C TYR A 179 3.19 14.83 -8.21
N THR A 180 1.97 15.03 -8.69
CA THR A 180 0.96 15.87 -8.04
C THR A 180 0.21 15.01 -7.02
N VAL A 181 -0.12 15.57 -5.85
CA VAL A 181 -0.69 14.79 -4.74
C VAL A 181 -1.98 15.43 -4.23
N GLU A 182 -3.00 14.61 -4.10
CA GLU A 182 -4.26 14.92 -3.43
C GLU A 182 -4.46 13.95 -2.27
N TRP A 183 -5.10 14.40 -1.19
CA TRP A 183 -5.43 13.50 -0.08
C TRP A 183 -6.75 13.86 0.57
N LYS A 184 -7.40 12.87 1.17
CA LYS A 184 -8.65 13.05 1.90
C LYS A 184 -8.75 12.06 3.06
N ALA A 185 -9.18 12.57 4.23
CA ALA A 185 -9.58 11.70 5.33
C ALA A 185 -11.02 11.24 5.10
N ILE A 186 -11.22 9.92 5.04
CA ILE A 186 -12.50 9.28 4.76
C ILE A 186 -12.87 8.39 5.95
N ASN A 187 -14.13 8.42 6.37
CA ASN A 187 -14.67 7.51 7.37
C ASN A 187 -15.59 6.50 6.68
N ALA A 188 -15.35 5.22 6.84
CA ALA A 188 -16.12 4.16 6.19
C ALA A 188 -17.62 4.22 6.52
N ALA A 189 -18.00 4.70 7.71
CA ALA A 189 -19.41 4.87 8.11
C ALA A 189 -20.16 5.88 7.21
N ASP A 190 -19.48 6.88 6.68
CA ASP A 190 -20.07 7.89 5.78
C ASP A 190 -20.43 7.30 4.40
N PHE A 191 -19.98 6.06 4.13
CA PHE A 191 -20.25 5.29 2.92
C PHE A 191 -21.09 4.03 3.17
N GLY A 192 -21.84 4.01 4.28
CA GLY A 192 -22.78 2.93 4.60
C GLY A 192 -22.16 1.69 5.24
N MET A 193 -20.88 1.72 5.61
CA MET A 193 -20.25 0.60 6.32
C MET A 193 -20.59 0.62 7.81
N PRO A 194 -20.90 -0.52 8.45
CA PRO A 194 -21.22 -0.61 9.88
C PRO A 194 -19.96 -0.51 10.76
N GLN A 195 -19.01 0.35 10.36
CA GLN A 195 -17.73 0.53 11.05
C GLN A 195 -17.30 1.99 11.00
N ARG A 196 -17.04 2.58 12.16
CA ARG A 196 -16.41 3.90 12.25
C ARG A 196 -14.90 3.76 12.07
N ARG A 197 -14.43 3.80 10.79
CA ARG A 197 -13.03 3.63 10.40
C ARG A 197 -12.56 4.84 9.60
N ARG A 198 -11.83 5.73 10.25
CA ARG A 198 -11.22 6.89 9.57
C ARG A 198 -9.82 6.54 9.05
N ARG A 199 -9.59 6.87 7.78
CA ARG A 199 -8.31 6.69 7.10
C ARG A 199 -8.01 7.87 6.20
N VAL A 200 -6.73 8.22 6.06
CA VAL A 200 -6.28 9.12 5.01
C VAL A 200 -5.98 8.31 3.77
N TYR A 201 -6.54 8.73 2.65
CA TYR A 201 -6.22 8.23 1.33
C TYR A 201 -5.41 9.30 0.60
N ILE A 202 -4.34 8.85 -0.06
CA ILE A 202 -3.38 9.71 -0.76
C ILE A 202 -3.37 9.24 -2.21
N LEU A 203 -3.81 10.10 -3.12
CA LEU A 203 -3.75 9.88 -4.55
C LEU A 203 -2.61 10.72 -5.11
N ALA A 204 -1.66 10.08 -5.78
CA ALA A 204 -0.63 10.81 -6.50
C ALA A 204 -0.60 10.37 -7.97
N TYR A 205 -0.33 11.30 -8.87
CA TYR A 205 -0.28 11.05 -10.31
C TYR A 205 0.84 11.87 -10.95
N GLN A 206 1.47 11.31 -11.97
CA GLN A 206 2.54 11.99 -12.68
C GLN A 206 2.00 13.18 -13.46
N LYS A 207 2.65 14.34 -13.35
CA LYS A 207 2.30 15.58 -14.06
C LYS A 207 2.22 15.41 -15.58
N SER A 208 3.00 14.49 -16.13
CA SER A 208 3.02 14.15 -17.56
C SER A 208 1.89 13.23 -18.00
N SER A 209 1.02 12.78 -17.09
CA SER A 209 -0.05 11.81 -17.36
C SER A 209 -1.45 12.45 -17.48
N ILE A 210 -1.50 13.79 -17.38
CA ILE A 210 -2.72 14.59 -17.47
C ILE A 210 -2.72 15.36 -18.79
#